data_9e1b4a1e8ae4262fc0e8401de0b1168a
#
_entry.id   9e1b4a1e8ae4262fc0e8401de0b1168a
#
_cell.length_a   1.000
_cell.length_b   1.000
_cell.length_c   1.000
_cell.angle_alpha   90.00
_cell.angle_beta   90.00
_cell.angle_gamma   90.00
#
_symmetry.space_group_name_H-M   'P 1'
#
loop_
_entity.id
_entity.type
_entity.pdbx_description
1 polymer ?
#
loop_
_entity_poly.entity_id
_entity_poly.type
_entity_poly.pdbx_seq_one_letter_code
_entity_poly.pdbx_strand_id
1 'polypeptide(L)'
;MADHEVYDAIIKLPIGKKPCTLTVVRNGDGTFDGEFTVLGSTAPVTNGKIDEEGNYTADCTITTILGTLEATTEGRIYDGKIDGVAKSRMGVMPIKSEELW
;
A
#
# COMPACT_ATOMS: atom_id res chain seq x y z
N MET A 1 -18.72 11.69 -6.78
CA MET A 1 -18.42 11.26 -5.40
C MET A 1 -17.31 10.23 -5.46
N ALA A 2 -16.21 10.46 -4.75
CA ALA A 2 -15.11 9.51 -4.74
C ALA A 2 -15.47 8.31 -3.86
N ASP A 3 -15.25 7.10 -4.38
CA ASP A 3 -15.46 5.88 -3.63
C ASP A 3 -14.20 5.49 -2.88
N HIS A 4 -14.34 5.15 -1.62
CA HIS A 4 -13.25 4.60 -0.84
C HIS A 4 -13.16 3.11 -1.06
N GLU A 5 -11.97 2.65 -1.42
CA GLU A 5 -11.66 1.23 -1.52
C GLU A 5 -10.69 0.91 -0.39
N VAL A 6 -10.96 -0.15 0.34
CA VAL A 6 -10.11 -0.56 1.46
C VAL A 6 -9.58 -1.96 1.18
N TYR A 7 -8.27 -2.09 1.21
CA TYR A 7 -7.60 -3.36 0.97
C TYR A 7 -6.83 -3.77 2.21
N ASP A 8 -7.29 -4.83 2.85
CA ASP A 8 -6.56 -5.45 3.95
C ASP A 8 -5.53 -6.41 3.35
N ALA A 9 -4.33 -6.34 3.87
CA ALA A 9 -3.23 -7.15 3.35
C ALA A 9 -2.29 -7.54 4.47
N ILE A 10 -1.29 -8.32 4.12
CA ILE A 10 -0.21 -8.70 5.03
C ILE A 10 1.09 -8.25 4.39
N ILE A 11 1.87 -7.48 5.13
CA ILE A 11 3.19 -7.02 4.70
C ILE A 11 4.26 -7.84 5.43
N LYS A 12 5.27 -8.27 4.69
CA LYS A 12 6.41 -8.96 5.28
C LYS A 12 7.50 -7.96 5.64
N LEU A 13 7.58 -7.64 6.92
CA LEU A 13 8.59 -6.76 7.50
C LEU A 13 9.81 -7.58 7.99
N PRO A 14 10.94 -6.92 8.30
CA PRO A 14 12.09 -7.62 8.92
C PRO A 14 11.74 -8.35 10.20
N ILE A 15 10.74 -7.87 10.94
CA ILE A 15 10.29 -8.51 12.19
C ILE A 15 9.24 -9.59 11.97
N GLY A 16 8.85 -9.86 10.71
CA GLY A 16 7.85 -10.86 10.36
C GLY A 16 6.64 -10.27 9.66
N LYS A 17 5.68 -11.12 9.36
CA LYS A 17 4.45 -10.72 8.68
C LYS A 17 3.54 -9.98 9.64
N LYS A 18 3.00 -8.84 9.19
CA LYS A 18 2.08 -8.00 9.96
C LYS A 18 0.91 -7.57 9.09
N PRO A 19 -0.28 -7.42 9.69
CA PRO A 19 -1.42 -6.89 8.94
C PRO A 19 -1.19 -5.43 8.57
N CYS A 20 -1.68 -5.04 7.41
CA CYS A 20 -1.67 -3.67 6.95
C CYS A 20 -2.95 -3.37 6.17
N THR A 21 -3.23 -2.10 5.98
CA THR A 21 -4.40 -1.65 5.23
C THR A 21 -4.01 -0.53 4.30
N LEU A 22 -4.46 -0.62 3.06
CA LEU A 22 -4.33 0.47 2.09
C LEU A 22 -5.72 0.96 1.73
N THR A 23 -5.97 2.24 1.94
CA THR A 23 -7.18 2.91 1.48
C THR A 23 -6.88 3.62 0.18
N VAL A 24 -7.76 3.47 -0.81
CA VAL A 24 -7.59 4.05 -2.14
C VAL A 24 -8.82 4.89 -2.49
N VAL A 25 -8.58 6.12 -2.90
CA VAL A 25 -9.63 7.01 -3.41
C VAL A 25 -9.21 7.42 -4.82
N ARG A 26 -9.88 6.86 -5.82
CA ARG A 26 -9.55 7.12 -7.23
C ARG A 26 -10.10 8.48 -7.65
N ASN A 27 -9.26 9.27 -8.32
CA ASN A 27 -9.63 10.61 -8.76
C ASN A 27 -10.22 10.64 -10.17
N GLY A 28 -10.19 9.53 -10.90
CA GLY A 28 -10.77 9.43 -12.24
C GLY A 28 -9.82 9.85 -13.37
N ASP A 29 -8.64 10.33 -13.05
CA ASP A 29 -7.65 10.81 -14.03
C ASP A 29 -6.38 9.94 -14.07
N GLY A 30 -6.45 8.74 -13.50
CA GLY A 30 -5.29 7.84 -13.39
C GLY A 30 -4.48 8.06 -12.12
N THR A 31 -4.92 8.97 -11.24
CA THR A 31 -4.29 9.18 -9.93
C THR A 31 -5.19 8.69 -8.82
N PHE A 32 -4.62 8.47 -7.65
CA PHE A 32 -5.40 8.17 -6.45
C PHE A 32 -4.74 8.79 -5.21
N ASP A 33 -5.58 9.06 -4.22
CA ASP A 33 -5.14 9.43 -2.88
C ASP A 33 -5.45 8.26 -1.96
N GLY A 34 -4.81 8.21 -0.82
CA GLY A 34 -5.10 7.16 0.14
C GLY A 34 -4.24 7.26 1.37
N GLU A 35 -4.38 6.23 2.19
CA GLU A 35 -3.64 6.10 3.44
C GLU A 35 -3.17 4.68 3.60
N PHE A 36 -1.99 4.53 4.19
CA PHE A 36 -1.42 3.23 4.52
C PHE A 36 -1.32 3.11 6.04
N THR A 37 -1.79 2.00 6.58
CA THR A 37 -1.77 1.73 8.02
C THR A 37 -1.02 0.43 8.28
N VAL A 38 -0.02 0.49 9.14
CA VAL A 38 0.74 -0.68 9.61
C VAL A 38 1.31 -0.40 10.99
N LEU A 39 1.36 -1.43 11.84
CA LEU A 39 1.92 -1.33 13.19
C LEU A 39 1.29 -0.20 14.02
N GLY A 40 -0.03 0.03 13.83
CA GLY A 40 -0.75 1.07 14.55
C GLY A 40 -0.48 2.49 14.08
N SER A 41 0.27 2.67 12.99
CA SER A 41 0.58 3.97 12.43
C SER A 41 -0.11 4.14 11.08
N THR A 42 -0.55 5.34 10.77
CA THR A 42 -1.19 5.68 9.50
C THR A 42 -0.49 6.87 8.88
N ALA A 43 -0.24 6.79 7.58
CA ALA A 43 0.37 7.88 6.83
C ALA A 43 -0.31 8.04 5.46
N PRO A 44 -0.36 9.28 4.94
CA PRO A 44 -0.91 9.49 3.60
C PRO A 44 0.00 8.88 2.55
N VAL A 45 -0.62 8.37 1.49
CA VAL A 45 0.06 7.92 0.29
C VAL A 45 0.15 9.12 -0.65
N THR A 46 1.30 9.32 -1.28
CA THR A 46 1.54 10.42 -2.21
C THR A 46 1.92 9.90 -3.58
N ASN A 47 1.75 10.73 -4.60
CA ASN A 47 2.07 10.38 -5.99
C ASN A 47 1.40 9.09 -6.46
N GLY A 48 0.19 8.83 -5.98
CA GLY A 48 -0.56 7.64 -6.35
C GLY A 48 -1.00 7.65 -7.79
N LYS A 49 -0.69 6.58 -8.51
CA LYS A 49 -1.12 6.36 -9.90
C LYS A 49 -1.69 4.96 -10.00
N ILE A 50 -2.78 4.84 -10.72
CA ILE A 50 -3.44 3.56 -10.94
C ILE A 50 -4.04 3.56 -12.35
N ASP A 51 -3.79 2.50 -13.11
CA ASP A 51 -4.32 2.36 -14.46
C ASP A 51 -5.63 1.55 -14.47
N GLU A 52 -6.19 1.38 -15.66
CA GLU A 52 -7.45 0.65 -15.84
C GLU A 52 -7.35 -0.82 -15.48
N GLU A 53 -6.16 -1.38 -15.53
CA GLU A 53 -5.92 -2.78 -15.19
C GLU A 53 -5.64 -2.99 -13.70
N GLY A 54 -5.57 -1.89 -12.94
CA GLY A 54 -5.33 -1.93 -11.52
C GLY A 54 -3.85 -1.87 -11.14
N ASN A 55 -2.94 -1.68 -12.10
CA ASN A 55 -1.53 -1.50 -11.79
C ASN A 55 -1.33 -0.16 -11.09
N TYR A 56 -0.68 -0.17 -9.93
CA TYR A 56 -0.53 1.04 -9.14
C TYR A 56 0.92 1.28 -8.73
N THR A 57 1.22 2.55 -8.50
CA THR A 57 2.46 2.99 -7.87
C THR A 57 2.14 4.13 -6.92
N ALA A 58 2.87 4.22 -5.83
CA ALA A 58 2.69 5.33 -4.88
C ALA A 58 3.89 5.43 -3.95
N ASP A 59 4.02 6.59 -3.32
CA ASP A 59 5.05 6.83 -2.32
C ASP A 59 4.39 6.95 -0.95
N CYS A 60 5.08 6.51 0.08
CA CYS A 60 4.60 6.61 1.45
C CYS A 60 5.78 6.80 2.40
N THR A 61 5.66 7.75 3.30
CA THR A 61 6.60 7.92 4.41
C THR A 61 5.82 7.72 5.70
N ILE A 62 6.16 6.66 6.43
CA ILE A 62 5.43 6.29 7.64
C ILE A 62 6.39 6.14 8.81
N THR A 63 6.00 6.67 9.96
CA THR A 63 6.75 6.51 11.22
C THR A 63 6.08 5.45 12.07
N THR A 64 6.81 4.39 12.37
CA THR A 64 6.36 3.27 13.17
C THR A 64 7.30 3.06 14.36
N ILE A 65 7.06 2.01 15.14
CA ILE A 65 7.99 1.61 16.21
C ILE A 65 9.36 1.19 15.67
N LEU A 66 9.44 0.90 14.35
CA LEU A 66 10.70 0.57 13.67
C LEU A 66 11.43 1.82 13.17
N GLY A 67 10.88 3.01 13.42
CA GLY A 67 11.41 4.27 12.92
C GLY A 67 10.65 4.75 11.69
N THR A 68 11.21 5.76 11.02
CA THR A 68 10.61 6.33 9.81
C THR A 68 11.04 5.55 8.59
N LEU A 69 10.06 5.09 7.82
CA LEU A 69 10.27 4.33 6.59
C LEU A 69 9.77 5.16 5.40
N GLU A 70 10.67 5.41 4.45
CA GLU A 70 10.32 5.97 3.16
C GLU A 70 10.27 4.83 2.16
N ALA A 71 9.12 4.63 1.53
CA ALA A 71 8.92 3.51 0.64
C ALA A 71 8.17 3.93 -0.62
N THR A 72 8.48 3.25 -1.71
CA THR A 72 7.68 3.29 -2.93
C THR A 72 6.96 1.95 -3.03
N THR A 73 5.64 1.98 -3.14
CA THR A 73 4.86 0.77 -3.30
C THR A 73 4.38 0.65 -4.74
N GLU A 74 4.40 -0.56 -5.26
CA GLU A 74 3.92 -0.86 -6.60
C GLU A 74 3.31 -2.25 -6.63
N GLY A 75 2.37 -2.46 -7.52
CA GLY A 75 1.71 -3.74 -7.65
C GLY A 75 0.44 -3.65 -8.44
N ARG A 76 -0.47 -4.56 -8.17
CA ARG A 76 -1.75 -4.62 -8.85
C ARG A 76 -2.89 -4.84 -7.87
N ILE A 77 -3.97 -4.13 -8.10
CA ILE A 77 -5.22 -4.29 -7.38
C ILE A 77 -6.21 -4.90 -8.36
N TYR A 78 -6.75 -6.06 -8.03
CA TYR A 78 -7.70 -6.78 -8.89
C TYR A 78 -8.60 -7.66 -8.04
N ASP A 79 -9.85 -7.79 -8.44
CA ASP A 79 -10.82 -8.65 -7.77
C ASP A 79 -10.92 -8.45 -6.25
N GLY A 80 -10.79 -7.18 -5.82
CA GLY A 80 -10.83 -6.83 -4.40
C GLY A 80 -9.57 -7.21 -3.62
N LYS A 81 -8.49 -7.59 -4.32
CA LYS A 81 -7.23 -8.02 -3.72
C LYS A 81 -6.10 -7.11 -4.12
N ILE A 82 -5.06 -7.07 -3.29
CA ILE A 82 -3.83 -6.34 -3.59
C ILE A 82 -2.66 -7.32 -3.63
N ASP A 83 -1.83 -7.19 -4.66
CA ASP A 83 -0.61 -7.97 -4.82
C ASP A 83 0.50 -7.02 -5.23
N GLY A 84 1.35 -6.65 -4.27
CA GLY A 84 2.38 -5.68 -4.51
C GLY A 84 3.58 -5.83 -3.60
N VAL A 85 4.42 -4.82 -3.67
CA VAL A 85 5.63 -4.74 -2.85
C VAL A 85 5.84 -3.30 -2.40
N ALA A 86 6.52 -3.13 -1.28
CA ALA A 86 7.06 -1.85 -0.85
C ALA A 86 8.57 -1.92 -0.94
N LYS A 87 9.17 -0.95 -1.60
CA LYS A 87 10.62 -0.87 -1.77
C LYS A 87 11.16 0.26 -0.90
N SER A 88 12.08 -0.08 -0.01
CA SER A 88 12.72 0.89 0.88
C SER A 88 14.21 0.55 1.02
N ARG A 89 14.93 1.38 1.76
CA ARG A 89 16.33 1.09 2.09
C ARG A 89 16.50 -0.19 2.91
N MET A 90 15.41 -0.68 3.52
CA MET A 90 15.41 -1.94 4.26
C MET A 90 15.20 -3.15 3.35
N GLY A 91 15.06 -2.92 2.05
CA GLY A 91 14.82 -3.96 1.06
C GLY A 91 13.40 -3.96 0.53
N VAL A 92 13.03 -5.06 -0.10
CA VAL A 92 11.72 -5.24 -0.71
C VAL A 92 10.82 -5.98 0.29
N MET A 93 9.66 -5.40 0.58
CA MET A 93 8.69 -5.95 1.50
C MET A 93 7.41 -6.31 0.74
N PRO A 94 7.11 -7.59 0.53
CA PRO A 94 5.87 -7.98 -0.13
C PRO A 94 4.64 -7.52 0.64
N ILE A 95 3.64 -7.03 -0.09
CA ILE A 95 2.33 -6.62 0.45
C ILE A 95 1.29 -7.38 -0.36
N LYS A 96 0.61 -8.33 0.27
CA LYS A 96 -0.37 -9.16 -0.43
C LYS A 96 -1.57 -9.42 0.44
N SER A 97 -2.74 -9.46 -0.18
CA SER A 97 -3.94 -9.96 0.48
C SER A 97 -3.68 -11.36 1.04
N GLU A 98 -4.29 -11.69 2.17
CA GLU A 98 -4.04 -12.95 2.87
C GLU A 98 -4.13 -14.18 1.95
N GLU A 99 -5.09 -14.19 1.06
CA GLU A 99 -5.32 -15.30 0.11
C GLU A 99 -4.22 -15.46 -0.94
N LEU A 100 -3.34 -14.47 -1.10
CA LEU A 100 -2.27 -14.50 -2.09
C LEU A 100 -0.91 -14.92 -1.51
N TRP A 101 -0.88 -15.17 -0.22
CA TRP A 101 0.33 -15.64 0.44
C TRP A 101 0.51 -17.15 0.28
#